data_86b2887993fc53cc4b60211f7e062e0f
#
_entry.id   86b2887993fc53cc4b60211f7e062e0f
#
_cell.length_a   1.000
_cell.length_b   1.000
_cell.length_c   1.000
_cell.angle_alpha   90.00
_cell.angle_beta   90.00
_cell.angle_gamma   90.00
#
_symmetry.space_group_name_H-M   'P 1'
#
loop_
_entity.id
_entity.type
_entity.pdbx_description
1 polymer ?
#
loop_
_entity_poly.entity_id
_entity_poly.type
_entity_poly.pdbx_seq_one_letter_code
_entity_poly.pdbx_strand_id
1 'polypeptide(L)'
;MVRWVFRFSVTAFALVLSIYLATVALIAWPAPLFSHERQGGALTFHAQAPLPGSAERMGQEVTALLAASPLGPPEDMHVWLVEGGLALRVFFVGSTRASGLTYPVASRANIFLRHADFDQNRLVRAGQAVPPPRTLSYYLVHEATHLQLVHHAGRLAITRIPHWINEGFADYVALGPAPPVMVALAAAGRPLPRDLFGTYPRERVCVTLALEWLGGDLDALLAMRAEMGPEGACPLVPQFAIAPAHGGT
;
A
#
# COMPACT_ATOMS: atom_id res chain seq x y z
N MET A 1 -33.66 4.48 38.29
CA MET A 1 -32.86 5.18 37.26
C MET A 1 -31.52 4.48 36.94
N VAL A 2 -30.67 4.14 37.90
CA VAL A 2 -29.35 3.50 37.70
C VAL A 2 -29.43 2.17 36.91
N ARG A 3 -30.36 1.27 37.18
CA ARG A 3 -30.51 -0.03 36.47
C ARG A 3 -30.85 0.13 34.99
N TRP A 4 -31.56 1.18 34.59
CA TRP A 4 -31.90 1.47 33.19
C TRP A 4 -30.70 2.02 32.42
N VAL A 5 -29.96 2.94 33.03
CA VAL A 5 -28.73 3.49 32.43
C VAL A 5 -27.71 2.37 32.21
N PHE A 6 -27.51 1.49 33.18
CA PHE A 6 -26.59 0.35 33.09
C PHE A 6 -26.99 -0.61 31.96
N ARG A 7 -28.28 -1.00 31.88
CA ARG A 7 -28.78 -1.88 30.81
C ARG A 7 -28.60 -1.24 29.43
N PHE A 8 -28.93 0.04 29.29
CA PHE A 8 -28.75 0.77 28.03
C PHE A 8 -27.26 0.81 27.62
N SER A 9 -26.36 1.08 28.55
CA SER A 9 -24.91 1.11 28.28
C SER A 9 -24.38 -0.27 27.88
N VAL A 10 -24.81 -1.35 28.50
CA VAL A 10 -24.42 -2.72 28.15
C VAL A 10 -24.92 -3.10 26.76
N THR A 11 -26.18 -2.77 26.44
CA THR A 11 -26.75 -3.06 25.11
C THR A 11 -26.05 -2.26 24.01
N ALA A 12 -25.79 -0.98 24.25
CA ALA A 12 -25.05 -0.14 23.30
C ALA A 12 -23.62 -0.65 23.07
N PHE A 13 -22.91 -1.03 24.14
CA PHE A 13 -21.58 -1.63 24.04
C PHE A 13 -21.60 -2.94 23.26
N ALA A 14 -22.55 -3.85 23.56
CA ALA A 14 -22.68 -5.12 22.85
C ALA A 14 -22.96 -4.90 21.35
N LEU A 15 -23.80 -3.93 20.99
CA LEU A 15 -24.07 -3.58 19.58
C LEU A 15 -22.82 -3.07 18.87
N VAL A 16 -22.10 -2.13 19.47
CA VAL A 16 -20.84 -1.58 18.91
C VAL A 16 -19.81 -2.69 18.73
N LEU A 17 -19.63 -3.54 19.73
CA LEU A 17 -18.73 -4.68 19.67
C LEU A 17 -19.13 -5.66 18.54
N SER A 18 -20.42 -5.96 18.39
CA SER A 18 -20.94 -6.84 17.34
C SER A 18 -20.67 -6.27 15.95
N ILE A 19 -20.89 -4.97 15.74
CA ILE A 19 -20.59 -4.28 14.48
C ILE A 19 -19.08 -4.33 14.20
N TYR A 20 -18.24 -4.06 15.19
CA TYR A 20 -16.79 -4.14 15.07
C TYR A 20 -16.34 -5.54 14.68
N LEU A 21 -16.79 -6.57 15.38
CA LEU A 21 -16.44 -7.97 15.09
C LEU A 21 -16.92 -8.40 13.69
N ALA A 22 -18.14 -8.00 13.30
CA ALA A 22 -18.66 -8.25 11.95
C ALA A 22 -17.80 -7.56 10.87
N THR A 23 -17.38 -6.32 11.11
CA THR A 23 -16.48 -5.59 10.19
C THR A 23 -15.13 -6.30 10.06
N VAL A 24 -14.52 -6.69 11.17
CA VAL A 24 -13.23 -7.44 11.16
C VAL A 24 -13.38 -8.78 10.44
N ALA A 25 -14.48 -9.51 10.68
CA ALA A 25 -14.77 -10.77 10.00
C ALA A 25 -14.94 -10.58 8.48
N LEU A 26 -15.62 -9.52 8.03
CA LEU A 26 -15.75 -9.18 6.60
C LEU A 26 -14.41 -8.78 5.98
N ILE A 27 -13.56 -8.06 6.68
CA ILE A 27 -12.20 -7.73 6.21
C ILE A 27 -11.35 -8.99 6.09
N ALA A 28 -11.47 -9.93 7.03
CA ALA A 28 -10.72 -11.18 7.00
C ALA A 28 -11.27 -12.16 5.95
N TRP A 29 -12.57 -12.16 5.70
CA TRP A 29 -13.26 -13.06 4.78
C TRP A 29 -14.31 -12.33 3.93
N PRO A 30 -13.90 -11.57 2.91
CA PRO A 30 -14.79 -10.74 2.07
C PRO A 30 -15.60 -11.54 1.04
N ALA A 31 -15.23 -12.80 0.77
CA ALA A 31 -15.77 -13.64 -0.32
C ALA A 31 -17.31 -13.59 -0.49
N PRO A 32 -18.14 -13.57 0.58
CA PRO A 32 -19.61 -13.55 0.41
C PRO A 32 -20.16 -12.32 -0.33
N LEU A 33 -19.37 -11.26 -0.47
CA LEU A 33 -19.79 -10.00 -1.14
C LEU A 33 -19.39 -9.94 -2.62
N PHE A 34 -18.66 -10.95 -3.13
CA PHE A 34 -18.11 -10.96 -4.48
C PHE A 34 -18.47 -12.27 -5.18
N SER A 35 -19.02 -12.19 -6.39
CA SER A 35 -19.58 -13.33 -7.12
C SER A 35 -18.73 -13.78 -8.32
N HIS A 36 -17.73 -13.00 -8.68
CA HIS A 36 -16.85 -13.29 -9.81
C HIS A 36 -15.40 -13.28 -9.36
N GLU A 37 -14.62 -14.21 -9.92
CA GLU A 37 -13.19 -14.27 -9.66
C GLU A 37 -12.41 -14.53 -10.95
N ARG A 38 -11.15 -14.09 -10.99
CA ARG A 38 -10.18 -14.38 -12.04
C ARG A 38 -8.77 -14.39 -11.47
N GLN A 39 -8.04 -15.45 -11.71
CA GLN A 39 -6.66 -15.59 -11.30
C GLN A 39 -5.72 -15.04 -12.36
N GLY A 40 -4.64 -14.39 -11.92
CA GLY A 40 -3.50 -13.96 -12.73
C GLY A 40 -2.21 -14.02 -11.92
N GLY A 41 -1.35 -14.99 -12.18
CA GLY A 41 -0.16 -15.22 -11.37
C GLY A 41 -0.51 -15.52 -9.90
N ALA A 42 0.14 -14.84 -8.96
CA ALA A 42 -0.13 -14.93 -7.52
C ALA A 42 -1.35 -14.09 -7.07
N LEU A 43 -2.01 -13.35 -7.99
CA LEU A 43 -3.16 -12.53 -7.65
C LEU A 43 -4.46 -13.20 -8.10
N THR A 44 -5.43 -13.28 -7.19
CA THR A 44 -6.82 -13.63 -7.50
C THR A 44 -7.68 -12.39 -7.33
N PHE A 45 -8.25 -11.91 -8.44
CA PHE A 45 -9.16 -10.77 -8.44
C PHE A 45 -10.58 -11.21 -8.14
N HIS A 46 -11.28 -10.50 -7.27
CA HIS A 46 -12.67 -10.72 -6.92
C HIS A 46 -13.49 -9.45 -7.19
N ALA A 47 -14.65 -9.61 -7.83
CA ALA A 47 -15.53 -8.50 -8.20
C ALA A 47 -17.01 -8.86 -8.07
N GLN A 48 -17.88 -7.85 -8.08
CA GLN A 48 -19.33 -8.03 -8.12
C GLN A 48 -19.87 -8.21 -9.56
N ALA A 49 -19.04 -7.90 -10.57
CA ALA A 49 -19.33 -8.06 -12.00
C ALA A 49 -18.25 -8.92 -12.69
N PRO A 50 -18.53 -9.49 -13.87
CA PRO A 50 -17.53 -10.28 -14.62
C PRO A 50 -16.26 -9.50 -14.92
N LEU A 51 -15.11 -10.14 -14.73
CA LEU A 51 -13.79 -9.57 -14.94
C LEU A 51 -13.29 -9.81 -16.38
N PRO A 52 -12.67 -8.80 -17.03
CA PRO A 52 -12.11 -8.96 -18.38
C PRO A 52 -10.87 -9.86 -18.38
N GLY A 53 -10.49 -10.39 -19.56
CA GLY A 53 -9.28 -11.19 -19.72
C GLY A 53 -7.98 -10.43 -19.43
N SER A 54 -7.99 -9.11 -19.55
CA SER A 54 -6.87 -8.23 -19.17
C SER A 54 -6.53 -8.27 -17.70
N ALA A 55 -7.47 -8.64 -16.82
CA ALA A 55 -7.19 -8.81 -15.38
C ALA A 55 -6.18 -9.95 -15.14
N GLU A 56 -6.29 -11.06 -15.85
CA GLU A 56 -5.33 -12.17 -15.76
C GLU A 56 -3.92 -11.74 -16.18
N ARG A 57 -3.78 -11.06 -17.33
CA ARG A 57 -2.49 -10.55 -17.80
C ARG A 57 -1.87 -9.58 -16.80
N MET A 58 -2.66 -8.64 -16.29
CA MET A 58 -2.19 -7.69 -15.28
C MET A 58 -1.72 -8.38 -14.01
N GLY A 59 -2.43 -9.40 -13.55
CA GLY A 59 -2.00 -10.20 -12.39
C GLY A 59 -0.66 -10.90 -12.61
N GLN A 60 -0.44 -11.45 -13.81
CA GLN A 60 0.84 -12.06 -14.20
C GLN A 60 1.98 -11.03 -14.23
N GLU A 61 1.74 -9.85 -14.82
CA GLU A 61 2.72 -8.75 -14.89
C GLU A 61 3.09 -8.24 -13.48
N VAL A 62 2.08 -8.03 -12.63
CA VAL A 62 2.30 -7.61 -11.24
C VAL A 62 3.06 -8.66 -10.44
N THR A 63 2.71 -9.95 -10.62
CA THR A 63 3.44 -11.06 -9.97
C THR A 63 4.92 -11.06 -10.37
N ALA A 64 5.23 -10.84 -11.64
CA ALA A 64 6.60 -10.77 -12.12
C ALA A 64 7.37 -9.57 -11.53
N LEU A 65 6.73 -8.39 -11.42
CA LEU A 65 7.32 -7.22 -10.79
C LEU A 65 7.61 -7.45 -9.30
N LEU A 66 6.66 -8.05 -8.58
CA LEU A 66 6.84 -8.39 -7.17
C LEU A 66 7.96 -9.40 -6.96
N ALA A 67 8.04 -10.43 -7.81
CA ALA A 67 9.08 -11.45 -7.74
C ALA A 67 10.49 -10.88 -8.00
N ALA A 68 10.60 -9.80 -8.78
CA ALA A 68 11.85 -9.09 -9.03
C ALA A 68 12.24 -8.12 -7.90
N SER A 69 11.36 -7.91 -6.90
CA SER A 69 11.62 -7.04 -5.76
C SER A 69 12.59 -7.67 -4.76
N PRO A 70 13.19 -6.88 -3.85
CA PRO A 70 14.04 -7.42 -2.78
C PRO A 70 13.33 -8.40 -1.83
N LEU A 71 11.99 -8.44 -1.83
CA LEU A 71 11.20 -9.39 -1.03
C LEU A 71 11.04 -10.76 -1.70
N GLY A 72 11.39 -10.89 -2.99
CA GLY A 72 11.26 -12.12 -3.75
C GLY A 72 9.81 -12.45 -4.16
N PRO A 73 9.55 -13.70 -4.56
CA PRO A 73 8.24 -14.10 -5.08
C PRO A 73 7.12 -13.86 -4.07
N PRO A 74 5.97 -13.31 -4.50
CA PRO A 74 4.83 -13.12 -3.63
C PRO A 74 4.14 -14.44 -3.30
N GLU A 75 3.53 -14.52 -2.10
CA GLU A 75 2.52 -15.54 -1.79
C GLU A 75 1.19 -15.22 -2.49
N ASP A 76 0.24 -16.16 -2.48
CA ASP A 76 -1.09 -15.94 -3.06
C ASP A 76 -1.83 -14.80 -2.33
N MET A 77 -2.35 -13.86 -3.11
CA MET A 77 -3.05 -12.68 -2.63
C MET A 77 -4.41 -12.52 -3.31
N HIS A 78 -5.38 -11.99 -2.57
CA HIS A 78 -6.73 -11.72 -3.04
C HIS A 78 -6.95 -10.21 -3.21
N VAL A 79 -7.34 -9.79 -4.40
CA VAL A 79 -7.64 -8.40 -4.74
C VAL A 79 -9.15 -8.23 -4.84
N TRP A 80 -9.75 -7.48 -3.93
CA TRP A 80 -11.18 -7.23 -3.82
C TRP A 80 -11.52 -5.88 -4.44
N LEU A 81 -12.24 -5.88 -5.58
CA LEU A 81 -12.62 -4.68 -6.31
C LEU A 81 -13.91 -4.10 -5.74
N VAL A 82 -13.78 -3.00 -5.04
CA VAL A 82 -14.88 -2.37 -4.29
C VAL A 82 -15.43 -1.19 -5.08
N GLU A 83 -16.50 -1.41 -5.83
CA GLU A 83 -17.08 -0.40 -6.72
C GLU A 83 -18.02 0.57 -6.00
N GLY A 84 -18.66 0.17 -4.91
CA GLY A 84 -19.59 1.04 -4.20
C GLY A 84 -20.42 0.34 -3.12
N GLY A 85 -21.51 0.97 -2.74
CA GLY A 85 -22.52 0.40 -1.83
C GLY A 85 -22.00 0.15 -0.41
N LEU A 86 -22.49 -0.95 0.19
CA LEU A 86 -22.10 -1.37 1.55
C LEU A 86 -20.62 -1.77 1.62
N ALA A 87 -20.10 -2.46 0.60
CA ALA A 87 -18.70 -2.88 0.53
C ALA A 87 -17.75 -1.68 0.66
N LEU A 88 -18.03 -0.57 -0.02
CA LEU A 88 -17.22 0.64 0.10
C LEU A 88 -17.21 1.22 1.52
N ARG A 89 -18.37 1.20 2.20
CA ARG A 89 -18.49 1.71 3.57
C ARG A 89 -17.77 0.82 4.59
N VAL A 90 -17.76 -0.49 4.35
CA VAL A 90 -17.10 -1.47 5.22
C VAL A 90 -15.58 -1.45 5.02
N PHE A 91 -15.13 -1.61 3.76
CA PHE A 91 -13.71 -1.79 3.48
C PHE A 91 -12.91 -0.48 3.41
N PHE A 92 -13.55 0.67 3.24
CA PHE A 92 -12.91 1.98 3.21
C PHE A 92 -13.36 2.89 4.36
N VAL A 93 -13.77 2.29 5.48
CA VAL A 93 -14.15 3.03 6.71
C VAL A 93 -12.97 3.88 7.19
N GLY A 94 -13.20 5.16 7.43
CA GLY A 94 -12.14 6.09 7.85
C GLY A 94 -11.14 6.53 6.75
N SER A 95 -11.19 5.91 5.56
CA SER A 95 -10.24 6.16 4.46
C SER A 95 -10.94 6.46 3.13
N THR A 96 -11.94 7.31 3.13
CA THR A 96 -12.77 7.61 1.95
C THR A 96 -11.99 8.17 0.74
N ARG A 97 -10.76 8.63 0.94
CA ARG A 97 -9.87 9.15 -0.10
C ARG A 97 -8.85 8.14 -0.60
N ALA A 98 -8.68 7.01 0.08
CA ALA A 98 -7.73 5.97 -0.34
C ALA A 98 -8.17 5.33 -1.66
N SER A 99 -7.22 4.95 -2.49
CA SER A 99 -7.40 4.24 -3.75
C SER A 99 -7.28 2.74 -3.57
N GLY A 100 -6.37 2.30 -2.71
CA GLY A 100 -6.17 0.94 -2.26
C GLY A 100 -6.00 0.92 -0.74
N LEU A 101 -6.19 -0.22 -0.12
CA LEU A 101 -5.99 -0.46 1.30
C LEU A 101 -5.66 -1.93 1.55
N THR A 102 -4.76 -2.15 2.49
CA THR A 102 -4.56 -3.44 3.14
C THR A 102 -4.81 -3.33 4.64
N TYR A 103 -5.18 -4.43 5.25
CA TYR A 103 -5.38 -4.54 6.71
C TYR A 103 -4.50 -5.65 7.26
N PRO A 104 -3.17 -5.44 7.37
CA PRO A 104 -2.18 -6.49 7.62
C PRO A 104 -2.41 -7.26 8.93
N VAL A 105 -3.02 -6.62 9.92
CA VAL A 105 -3.36 -7.26 11.19
C VAL A 105 -4.54 -8.22 11.03
N ALA A 106 -5.52 -7.88 10.19
CA ALA A 106 -6.72 -8.68 9.96
C ALA A 106 -6.49 -9.78 8.92
N SER A 107 -5.81 -9.48 7.82
CA SER A 107 -5.51 -10.42 6.75
C SER A 107 -4.11 -10.18 6.18
N ARG A 108 -3.40 -11.27 5.86
CA ARG A 108 -2.08 -11.24 5.21
C ARG A 108 -2.16 -11.44 3.69
N ALA A 109 -3.37 -11.56 3.16
CA ALA A 109 -3.59 -11.87 1.76
C ALA A 109 -4.60 -10.95 1.05
N ASN A 110 -5.32 -10.08 1.77
CA ASN A 110 -6.39 -9.27 1.20
C ASN A 110 -5.93 -7.85 0.87
N ILE A 111 -6.14 -7.47 -0.38
CA ILE A 111 -5.97 -6.12 -0.92
C ILE A 111 -7.35 -5.61 -1.33
N PHE A 112 -7.75 -4.43 -0.88
CA PHE A 112 -9.00 -3.79 -1.28
C PHE A 112 -8.67 -2.62 -2.21
N LEU A 113 -9.17 -2.67 -3.45
CA LEU A 113 -9.01 -1.61 -4.43
C LEU A 113 -10.37 -1.04 -4.83
N ARG A 114 -10.37 0.22 -5.19
CA ARG A 114 -11.52 0.83 -5.86
C ARG A 114 -11.68 0.32 -7.27
N HIS A 115 -12.72 0.79 -7.94
CA HIS A 115 -13.05 0.42 -9.32
C HIS A 115 -11.83 0.48 -10.24
N ALA A 116 -11.60 -0.60 -10.98
CA ALA A 116 -10.44 -0.82 -11.83
C ALA A 116 -10.84 -0.95 -13.29
N ASP A 117 -10.15 -0.21 -14.16
CA ASP A 117 -10.17 -0.40 -15.61
C ASP A 117 -8.87 -1.14 -16.00
N PHE A 118 -8.99 -2.44 -16.19
CA PHE A 118 -7.85 -3.30 -16.51
C PHE A 118 -7.32 -3.07 -17.93
N ASP A 119 -8.20 -2.73 -18.88
CA ASP A 119 -7.83 -2.55 -20.29
C ASP A 119 -6.98 -1.28 -20.46
N GLN A 120 -7.27 -0.25 -19.69
CA GLN A 120 -6.54 1.01 -19.71
C GLN A 120 -5.49 1.16 -18.61
N ASN A 121 -5.31 0.14 -17.78
CA ASN A 121 -4.43 0.17 -16.60
C ASN A 121 -4.72 1.39 -15.70
N ARG A 122 -5.99 1.63 -15.37
CA ARG A 122 -6.42 2.79 -14.60
C ARG A 122 -7.22 2.39 -13.37
N LEU A 123 -7.00 3.13 -12.29
CA LEU A 123 -7.89 3.10 -11.14
C LEU A 123 -8.84 4.29 -11.22
N VAL A 124 -10.13 4.05 -10.96
CA VAL A 124 -11.17 5.08 -11.00
C VAL A 124 -11.63 5.39 -9.57
N ARG A 125 -11.56 6.66 -9.20
CA ARG A 125 -11.98 7.16 -7.89
C ARG A 125 -12.98 8.30 -8.05
N ALA A 126 -14.17 8.15 -7.45
CA ALA A 126 -15.26 9.12 -7.57
C ALA A 126 -15.60 9.49 -9.04
N GLY A 127 -15.60 8.50 -9.92
CA GLY A 127 -15.90 8.67 -11.36
C GLY A 127 -14.77 9.27 -12.19
N GLN A 128 -13.60 9.54 -11.61
CA GLN A 128 -12.44 10.09 -12.30
C GLN A 128 -11.28 9.11 -12.29
N ALA A 129 -10.63 8.94 -13.44
CA ALA A 129 -9.40 8.16 -13.53
C ALA A 129 -8.28 8.85 -12.74
N VAL A 130 -7.55 8.06 -11.97
CA VAL A 130 -6.34 8.55 -11.28
C VAL A 130 -5.24 8.72 -12.34
N PRO A 131 -4.57 9.88 -12.40
CA PRO A 131 -3.56 10.13 -13.42
C PRO A 131 -2.27 9.32 -13.17
N PRO A 132 -1.51 8.98 -14.24
CA PRO A 132 -0.18 8.42 -14.10
C PRO A 132 0.71 9.32 -13.23
N PRO A 133 1.78 8.76 -12.61
CA PRO A 133 2.24 7.36 -12.67
C PRO A 133 1.42 6.39 -11.79
N ARG A 134 0.37 6.85 -11.12
CA ARG A 134 -0.48 6.08 -10.21
C ARG A 134 -1.51 5.26 -10.97
N THR A 135 -1.05 4.32 -11.79
CA THR A 135 -1.85 3.39 -12.57
C THR A 135 -2.48 2.30 -11.69
N LEU A 136 -3.33 1.44 -12.27
CA LEU A 136 -3.87 0.27 -11.56
C LEU A 136 -2.75 -0.69 -11.15
N SER A 137 -1.81 -0.99 -12.07
CA SER A 137 -0.64 -1.84 -11.78
C SER A 137 0.23 -1.25 -10.65
N TYR A 138 0.43 0.08 -10.63
CA TYR A 138 1.12 0.75 -9.53
C TYR A 138 0.44 0.45 -8.19
N TYR A 139 -0.89 0.62 -8.07
CA TYR A 139 -1.59 0.37 -6.81
C TYR A 139 -1.56 -1.11 -6.42
N LEU A 140 -1.67 -2.02 -7.39
CA LEU A 140 -1.56 -3.46 -7.13
C LEU A 140 -0.20 -3.81 -6.53
N VAL A 141 0.89 -3.34 -7.13
CA VAL A 141 2.26 -3.58 -6.62
C VAL A 141 2.45 -2.93 -5.27
N HIS A 142 2.02 -1.68 -5.09
CA HIS A 142 2.14 -0.93 -3.83
C HIS A 142 1.45 -1.66 -2.66
N GLU A 143 0.17 -2.02 -2.82
CA GLU A 143 -0.60 -2.70 -1.77
C GLU A 143 -0.09 -4.14 -1.52
N ALA A 144 0.30 -4.86 -2.57
CA ALA A 144 0.90 -6.19 -2.44
C ALA A 144 2.23 -6.14 -1.69
N THR A 145 3.03 -5.09 -1.88
CA THR A 145 4.29 -4.90 -1.15
C THR A 145 4.06 -4.80 0.35
N HIS A 146 2.99 -4.13 0.81
CA HIS A 146 2.65 -4.11 2.24
C HIS A 146 2.40 -5.52 2.79
N LEU A 147 1.72 -6.39 2.02
CA LEU A 147 1.50 -7.78 2.43
C LEU A 147 2.80 -8.59 2.41
N GLN A 148 3.65 -8.43 1.39
CA GLN A 148 4.97 -9.06 1.38
C GLN A 148 5.83 -8.64 2.59
N LEU A 149 5.80 -7.35 2.96
CA LEU A 149 6.47 -6.86 4.18
C LEU A 149 5.95 -7.53 5.45
N VAL A 150 4.63 -7.78 5.53
CA VAL A 150 4.03 -8.52 6.66
C VAL A 150 4.47 -9.98 6.68
N HIS A 151 4.59 -10.62 5.52
CA HIS A 151 5.09 -11.98 5.41
C HIS A 151 6.56 -12.04 5.82
N HIS A 152 7.37 -11.10 5.36
CA HIS A 152 8.80 -11.03 5.65
C HIS A 152 9.10 -10.68 7.12
N ALA A 153 8.54 -9.59 7.63
CA ALA A 153 8.84 -9.06 8.97
C ALA A 153 7.91 -9.59 10.09
N GLY A 154 6.75 -10.13 9.72
CA GLY A 154 5.70 -10.58 10.65
C GLY A 154 4.69 -9.49 11.03
N ARG A 155 3.46 -9.92 11.43
CA ARG A 155 2.31 -9.04 11.70
C ARG A 155 2.58 -7.94 12.73
N LEU A 156 3.30 -8.26 13.79
CA LEU A 156 3.59 -7.29 14.86
C LEU A 156 4.77 -6.39 14.52
N ALA A 157 5.69 -6.85 13.68
CA ALA A 157 6.83 -6.05 13.27
C ALA A 157 6.40 -4.89 12.36
N ILE A 158 5.42 -5.11 11.47
CA ILE A 158 4.91 -4.07 10.56
C ILE A 158 4.41 -2.81 11.29
N THR A 159 3.84 -2.97 12.50
CA THR A 159 3.36 -1.85 13.30
C THR A 159 4.47 -0.99 13.92
N ARG A 160 5.72 -1.46 13.83
CA ARG A 160 6.92 -0.78 14.35
C ARG A 160 7.80 -0.22 13.24
N ILE A 161 7.50 -0.55 11.99
CA ILE A 161 8.20 0.01 10.82
C ILE A 161 7.75 1.47 10.68
N PRO A 162 8.67 2.44 10.61
CA PRO A 162 8.34 3.82 10.36
C PRO A 162 7.51 3.99 9.09
N HIS A 163 6.58 4.94 9.11
CA HIS A 163 5.68 5.21 7.98
C HIS A 163 6.45 5.42 6.66
N TRP A 164 7.55 6.18 6.71
CA TRP A 164 8.34 6.47 5.52
C TRP A 164 9.00 5.23 4.90
N ILE A 165 9.37 4.24 5.72
CA ILE A 165 9.90 2.97 5.22
C ILE A 165 8.76 2.17 4.59
N ASN A 166 7.63 2.02 5.31
CA ASN A 166 6.50 1.23 4.83
C ASN A 166 5.95 1.75 3.49
N GLU A 167 5.65 3.04 3.40
CA GLU A 167 5.09 3.65 2.19
C GLU A 167 6.14 3.88 1.10
N GLY A 168 7.33 4.35 1.51
CA GLY A 168 8.42 4.60 0.58
C GLY A 168 8.95 3.34 -0.08
N PHE A 169 8.98 2.22 0.65
CA PHE A 169 9.38 0.93 0.09
C PHE A 169 8.31 0.37 -0.86
N ALA A 170 7.03 0.53 -0.54
CA ALA A 170 5.94 0.17 -1.44
C ALA A 170 6.00 0.99 -2.76
N ASP A 171 6.25 2.30 -2.69
CA ASP A 171 6.48 3.13 -3.87
C ASP A 171 7.79 2.77 -4.62
N TYR A 172 8.84 2.38 -3.89
CA TYR A 172 10.10 1.90 -4.47
C TYR A 172 9.91 0.63 -5.29
N VAL A 173 9.15 -0.36 -4.77
CA VAL A 173 8.85 -1.58 -5.51
C VAL A 173 7.95 -1.30 -6.71
N ALA A 174 6.96 -0.41 -6.56
CA ALA A 174 5.98 -0.12 -7.61
C ALA A 174 6.53 0.74 -8.76
N LEU A 175 7.50 1.64 -8.50
CA LEU A 175 7.99 2.64 -9.47
C LEU A 175 9.51 2.58 -9.68
N GLY A 176 10.20 1.65 -9.00
CA GLY A 176 11.65 1.60 -8.96
C GLY A 176 12.29 2.64 -8.04
N PRO A 177 13.62 2.70 -7.97
CA PRO A 177 14.34 3.70 -7.20
C PRO A 177 14.00 5.13 -7.65
N ALA A 178 14.15 6.09 -6.73
CA ALA A 178 13.93 7.49 -7.06
C ALA A 178 14.97 7.96 -8.09
N PRO A 179 14.54 8.54 -9.23
CA PRO A 179 15.48 9.02 -10.23
C PRO A 179 16.31 10.20 -9.69
N PRO A 180 17.53 10.46 -10.21
CA PRO A 180 18.44 11.50 -9.72
C PRO A 180 17.80 12.90 -9.63
N VAL A 181 16.92 13.24 -10.56
CA VAL A 181 16.19 14.52 -10.54
C VAL A 181 15.29 14.65 -9.31
N MET A 182 14.66 13.56 -8.87
CA MET A 182 13.84 13.54 -7.65
C MET A 182 14.69 13.75 -6.40
N VAL A 183 15.84 13.07 -6.33
CA VAL A 183 16.80 13.21 -5.22
C VAL A 183 17.33 14.66 -5.17
N ALA A 184 17.70 15.25 -6.30
CA ALA A 184 18.15 16.63 -6.36
C ALA A 184 17.08 17.64 -5.93
N LEU A 185 15.82 17.46 -6.35
CA LEU A 185 14.70 18.30 -5.91
C LEU A 185 14.46 18.18 -4.41
N ALA A 186 14.48 16.95 -3.87
CA ALA A 186 14.32 16.71 -2.44
C ALA A 186 15.44 17.37 -1.62
N ALA A 187 16.70 17.22 -2.05
CA ALA A 187 17.86 17.84 -1.40
C ALA A 187 17.80 19.38 -1.42
N ALA A 188 17.22 19.96 -2.49
CA ALA A 188 16.99 21.41 -2.59
C ALA A 188 15.73 21.89 -1.83
N GLY A 189 15.05 21.02 -1.07
CA GLY A 189 13.80 21.35 -0.37
C GLY A 189 12.63 21.66 -1.30
N ARG A 190 12.71 21.29 -2.58
CA ARG A 190 11.68 21.58 -3.58
C ARG A 190 10.51 20.60 -3.45
N PRO A 191 9.30 21.03 -3.81
CA PRO A 191 8.14 20.13 -3.86
C PRO A 191 8.34 18.96 -4.81
N LEU A 192 7.84 17.79 -4.42
CA LEU A 192 7.76 16.58 -5.24
C LEU A 192 6.28 16.28 -5.55
N PRO A 193 5.74 16.76 -6.68
CA PRO A 193 4.35 16.57 -7.02
C PRO A 193 3.99 15.08 -7.19
N ARG A 194 2.90 14.66 -6.55
CA ARG A 194 2.41 13.27 -6.62
C ARG A 194 2.02 12.83 -8.03
N ASP A 195 1.57 13.77 -8.85
CA ASP A 195 1.16 13.50 -10.23
C ASP A 195 2.36 13.22 -11.16
N LEU A 196 3.58 13.51 -10.70
CA LEU A 196 4.80 13.21 -11.45
C LEU A 196 5.58 12.05 -10.83
N PHE A 197 5.50 11.84 -9.53
CA PHE A 197 6.45 11.01 -8.80
C PHE A 197 5.82 9.89 -7.95
N GLY A 198 4.50 9.69 -7.97
CA GLY A 198 3.82 8.66 -7.18
C GLY A 198 3.13 9.19 -5.92
N THR A 199 2.68 8.32 -5.06
CA THR A 199 1.89 8.70 -3.88
C THR A 199 2.77 9.21 -2.73
N TYR A 200 3.95 8.62 -2.56
CA TYR A 200 4.88 8.87 -1.47
C TYR A 200 6.30 9.23 -1.99
N PRO A 201 6.42 10.33 -2.76
CA PRO A 201 7.66 10.62 -3.47
C PRO A 201 8.84 10.95 -2.54
N ARG A 202 8.62 11.60 -1.39
CA ARG A 202 9.68 11.90 -0.42
C ARG A 202 10.16 10.64 0.29
N GLU A 203 9.23 9.81 0.70
CA GLU A 203 9.47 8.52 1.34
C GLU A 203 10.26 7.60 0.40
N ARG A 204 9.92 7.56 -0.90
CA ARG A 204 10.66 6.80 -1.91
C ARG A 204 12.10 7.29 -2.08
N VAL A 205 12.34 8.60 -2.07
CA VAL A 205 13.70 9.15 -2.07
C VAL A 205 14.47 8.65 -0.86
N CYS A 206 13.87 8.74 0.34
CA CYS A 206 14.51 8.28 1.57
C CYS A 206 14.86 6.78 1.52
N VAL A 207 13.94 5.95 1.05
CA VAL A 207 14.17 4.50 0.92
C VAL A 207 15.26 4.22 -0.12
N THR A 208 15.26 4.93 -1.25
CA THR A 208 16.31 4.77 -2.27
C THR A 208 17.69 5.04 -1.67
N LEU A 209 17.87 6.19 -1.01
CA LEU A 209 19.14 6.56 -0.40
C LEU A 209 19.53 5.61 0.74
N ALA A 210 18.56 5.16 1.54
CA ALA A 210 18.81 4.22 2.62
C ALA A 210 19.31 2.87 2.09
N LEU A 211 18.66 2.32 1.06
CA LEU A 211 19.07 1.06 0.45
C LEU A 211 20.45 1.18 -0.23
N GLU A 212 20.74 2.28 -0.89
CA GLU A 212 22.08 2.55 -1.46
C GLU A 212 23.14 2.56 -0.35
N TRP A 213 22.88 3.25 0.77
CA TRP A 213 23.79 3.31 1.93
C TRP A 213 23.98 1.97 2.61
N LEU A 214 22.90 1.16 2.70
CA LEU A 214 22.92 -0.17 3.34
C LEU A 214 23.40 -1.26 2.37
N GLY A 215 23.82 -0.93 1.14
CA GLY A 215 24.24 -1.93 0.16
C GLY A 215 23.11 -2.87 -0.29
N GLY A 216 21.85 -2.42 -0.21
CA GLY A 216 20.66 -3.20 -0.55
C GLY A 216 20.13 -4.09 0.57
N ASP A 217 20.67 -4.00 1.77
CA ASP A 217 20.21 -4.81 2.93
C ASP A 217 18.82 -4.34 3.41
N LEU A 218 17.80 -5.11 3.02
CA LEU A 218 16.42 -4.85 3.39
C LEU A 218 16.17 -5.03 4.90
N ASP A 219 16.78 -6.03 5.52
CA ASP A 219 16.57 -6.29 6.95
C ASP A 219 17.15 -5.14 7.80
N ALA A 220 18.30 -4.60 7.41
CA ALA A 220 18.86 -3.41 8.02
C ALA A 220 17.94 -2.19 7.83
N LEU A 221 17.35 -2.00 6.65
CA LEU A 221 16.34 -0.94 6.41
C LEU A 221 15.13 -1.11 7.33
N LEU A 222 14.56 -2.32 7.40
CA LEU A 222 13.37 -2.61 8.23
C LEU A 222 13.67 -2.54 9.74
N ALA A 223 14.94 -2.65 10.15
CA ALA A 223 15.36 -2.48 11.53
C ALA A 223 15.49 -1.02 11.97
N MET A 224 15.51 -0.06 11.03
CA MET A 224 15.56 1.36 11.36
C MET A 224 14.32 1.81 12.12
N ARG A 225 14.49 2.78 13.03
CA ARG A 225 13.39 3.32 13.87
C ARG A 225 13.31 4.84 13.82
N ALA A 226 14.23 5.49 13.10
CA ALA A 226 14.19 6.94 12.94
C ALA A 226 12.98 7.36 12.10
N GLU A 227 12.18 8.29 12.61
CA GLU A 227 11.07 8.89 11.86
C GLU A 227 11.58 10.03 10.96
N MET A 228 10.81 10.36 9.93
CA MET A 228 11.11 11.55 9.12
C MET A 228 11.03 12.81 9.97
N GLY A 229 11.96 13.71 9.73
CA GLY A 229 11.98 15.02 10.37
C GLY A 229 10.80 15.93 9.93
N PRO A 230 10.73 17.14 10.50
CA PRO A 230 9.76 18.13 10.09
C PRO A 230 9.78 18.34 8.56
N GLU A 231 8.62 18.62 7.98
CA GLU A 231 8.44 18.84 6.54
C GLU A 231 8.84 17.66 5.64
N GLY A 232 8.96 16.45 6.23
CA GLY A 232 9.33 15.26 5.49
C GLY A 232 10.82 15.18 5.17
N ALA A 233 11.67 15.78 6.01
CA ALA A 233 13.12 15.64 5.87
C ALA A 233 13.55 14.20 6.13
N CYS A 234 14.27 13.61 5.17
CA CYS A 234 14.82 12.28 5.32
C CYS A 234 15.84 12.23 6.47
N PRO A 235 15.73 11.30 7.43
CA PRO A 235 16.63 11.24 8.57
C PRO A 235 18.10 10.95 8.18
N LEU A 236 18.33 10.53 6.95
CA LEU A 236 19.63 10.17 6.40
C LEU A 236 20.29 11.29 5.56
N VAL A 237 19.55 12.34 5.17
CA VAL A 237 20.05 13.41 4.31
C VAL A 237 21.29 14.14 4.87
N PRO A 238 21.43 14.40 6.18
CA PRO A 238 22.66 15.00 6.71
C PRO A 238 23.92 14.18 6.44
N GLN A 239 23.79 12.86 6.29
CA GLN A 239 24.90 11.94 6.03
C GLN A 239 25.26 11.86 4.53
N PHE A 240 24.30 12.14 3.64
CA PHE A 240 24.48 12.12 2.19
C PHE A 240 24.81 13.48 1.58
N ALA A 241 24.46 14.58 2.26
CA ALA A 241 24.75 15.95 1.78
C ALA A 241 26.25 16.31 1.81
N ILE A 242 27.11 15.44 2.34
CA ILE A 242 28.56 15.71 2.57
C ILE A 242 29.46 14.96 1.58
N ALA A 243 28.95 14.15 0.67
CA ALA A 243 29.78 13.60 -0.39
C ALA A 243 29.95 14.64 -1.51
N PRO A 244 31.10 15.34 -1.63
CA PRO A 244 31.37 16.14 -2.80
C PRO A 244 31.39 15.20 -4.02
N ALA A 245 30.71 15.62 -5.08
CA ALA A 245 30.86 14.95 -6.37
C ALA A 245 32.37 14.80 -6.62
N HIS A 246 32.87 13.58 -6.55
CA HIS A 246 34.24 13.27 -6.97
C HIS A 246 34.28 13.58 -8.46
N GLY A 247 34.83 14.76 -8.75
CA GLY A 247 35.21 15.14 -10.10
C GLY A 247 36.24 14.11 -10.59
N GLY A 248 35.81 13.30 -11.54
CA GLY A 248 36.72 12.50 -12.33
C GLY A 248 37.61 13.46 -13.11
N THR A 249 38.86 13.39 -12.86
CA THR A 249 39.95 13.86 -13.77
C THR A 249 40.17 12.81 -14.86
#